data_ef89d4dc3f305fa8491afb539d58b27b
#
_entry.id   ef89d4dc3f305fa8491afb539d58b27b
#
_cell.length_a   1.000
_cell.length_b   1.000
_cell.length_c   1.000
_cell.angle_alpha   90.00
_cell.angle_beta   90.00
_cell.angle_gamma   90.00
#
_symmetry.space_group_name_H-M   'P 1'
#
loop_
_entity.id
_entity.type
_entity.pdbx_description
1 polymer ?
#
loop_
_entity_poly.entity_id
_entity_poly.type
_entity_poly.pdbx_seq_one_letter_code
_entity_poly.pdbx_strand_id
1 'polypeptide(L)'
;MSVNQVSVFLENKAGTLNKLTEVLAANKINIRALSLAETSEFGIVRMLVNDVYEATNVLKENNFVAILTPVLAYAIADEAGDLNNLLEKFTTAGVNIEYMYAFAGKERAYMIFRVNDTKKAESLLNSKGLKSLTQEEIAAV
;
A
#
# COMPACT_ATOMS: atom_id res chain seq x y z
N MET A 1 0.74 -10.39 -9.82
CA MET A 1 -0.52 -9.60 -9.79
C MET A 1 -0.37 -8.43 -8.84
N SER A 2 -0.97 -7.31 -9.19
CA SER A 2 -0.92 -6.14 -8.31
C SER A 2 -1.80 -6.32 -7.08
N VAL A 3 -1.47 -5.58 -6.03
CA VAL A 3 -2.25 -5.48 -4.80
C VAL A 3 -3.11 -4.23 -4.88
N ASN A 4 -4.34 -4.29 -4.38
CA ASN A 4 -5.20 -3.13 -4.31
C ASN A 4 -5.03 -2.41 -2.97
N GLN A 5 -4.58 -1.17 -3.06
CA GLN A 5 -4.46 -0.26 -1.93
C GLN A 5 -5.75 0.55 -1.82
N VAL A 6 -6.23 0.74 -0.60
CA VAL A 6 -7.34 1.67 -0.35
C VAL A 6 -6.76 3.05 -0.08
N SER A 7 -7.11 4.00 -0.92
CA SER A 7 -6.68 5.40 -0.78
C SER A 7 -7.89 6.24 -0.35
N VAL A 8 -7.75 6.96 0.77
CA VAL A 8 -8.84 7.74 1.35
C VAL A 8 -8.41 9.19 1.49
N PHE A 9 -9.25 10.10 1.01
CA PHE A 9 -9.01 11.53 1.13
C PHE A 9 -9.64 12.05 2.43
N LEU A 10 -8.84 12.72 3.25
CA LEU A 10 -9.27 13.30 4.53
C LEU A 10 -8.96 14.78 4.57
N GLU A 11 -9.79 15.54 5.31
CA GLU A 11 -9.42 16.89 5.67
C GLU A 11 -8.25 16.86 6.65
N ASN A 12 -7.32 17.77 6.52
CA ASN A 12 -6.17 17.88 7.44
C ASN A 12 -6.59 18.63 8.70
N LYS A 13 -7.26 17.92 9.61
CA LYS A 13 -7.67 18.46 10.92
C LYS A 13 -7.76 17.36 11.96
N ALA A 14 -7.70 17.76 13.21
CA ALA A 14 -7.75 16.81 14.34
C ALA A 14 -9.02 15.96 14.31
N GLY A 15 -8.85 14.66 14.51
CA GLY A 15 -9.94 13.71 14.63
C GLY A 15 -10.38 13.02 13.35
N THR A 16 -9.97 13.51 12.17
CA THR A 16 -10.41 12.89 10.90
C THR A 16 -9.84 11.49 10.72
N LEU A 17 -8.57 11.30 11.04
CA LEU A 17 -7.94 9.98 10.95
C LEU A 17 -8.53 9.02 11.98
N ASN A 18 -8.79 9.49 13.19
CA ASN A 18 -9.42 8.68 14.24
C ASN A 18 -10.82 8.21 13.81
N LYS A 19 -11.60 9.08 13.19
CA LYS A 19 -12.93 8.73 12.69
C LYS A 19 -12.85 7.63 11.61
N LEU A 20 -11.88 7.72 10.72
CA LEU A 20 -11.63 6.69 9.71
C LEU A 20 -11.34 5.33 10.36
N THR A 21 -10.44 5.30 11.33
CA THR A 21 -10.07 4.05 12.00
C THR A 21 -11.22 3.50 12.86
N GLU A 22 -12.06 4.35 13.45
CA GLU A 22 -13.26 3.91 14.15
C GLU A 22 -14.22 3.15 13.24
N VAL A 23 -14.47 3.67 12.04
CA VAL A 23 -15.35 3.02 11.07
C VAL A 23 -14.79 1.65 10.67
N LEU A 24 -13.49 1.58 10.41
CA LEU A 24 -12.85 0.32 10.04
C LEU A 24 -12.89 -0.69 11.20
N ALA A 25 -12.61 -0.24 12.41
CA ALA A 25 -12.65 -1.09 13.61
C ALA A 25 -14.05 -1.65 13.89
N ALA A 26 -15.07 -0.81 13.76
CA ALA A 26 -16.46 -1.22 13.96
C ALA A 26 -16.90 -2.31 12.98
N ASN A 27 -16.30 -2.36 11.81
CA ASN A 27 -16.59 -3.34 10.77
C ASN A 27 -15.54 -4.46 10.70
N LYS A 28 -14.68 -4.57 11.72
CA LYS A 28 -13.66 -5.62 11.88
C LYS A 28 -12.69 -5.69 10.70
N ILE A 29 -12.39 -4.55 10.11
CA ILE A 29 -11.40 -4.45 9.05
C ILE A 29 -10.03 -4.20 9.68
N ASN A 30 -9.10 -5.08 9.37
CA ASN A 30 -7.74 -5.02 9.90
C ASN A 30 -6.82 -4.28 8.93
N ILE A 31 -6.18 -3.23 9.44
CA ILE A 31 -5.19 -2.45 8.68
C ILE A 31 -3.85 -3.16 8.80
N ARG A 32 -3.30 -3.56 7.66
CA ARG A 32 -1.98 -4.23 7.58
C ARG A 32 -0.84 -3.22 7.45
N ALA A 33 -1.08 -2.15 6.74
CA ALA A 33 -0.12 -1.07 6.56
C ALA A 33 -0.88 0.23 6.34
N LEU A 34 -0.27 1.34 6.75
CA LEU A 34 -0.90 2.64 6.61
C LEU A 34 0.18 3.70 6.42
N SER A 35 -0.09 4.64 5.53
CA SER A 35 0.74 5.81 5.31
C SER A 35 -0.18 7.02 5.17
N LEU A 36 0.16 8.09 5.87
CA LEU A 36 -0.56 9.37 5.78
C LEU A 36 0.37 10.41 5.18
N ALA A 37 0.00 10.91 4.02
CA ALA A 37 0.68 12.03 3.38
C ALA A 37 -0.27 13.22 3.35
N GLU A 38 0.26 14.42 3.50
CA GLU A 38 -0.56 15.61 3.58
C GLU A 38 -0.16 16.73 2.62
N THR A 39 -1.17 17.51 2.24
CA THR A 39 -0.98 18.89 1.80
C THR A 39 -1.53 19.78 2.91
N SER A 40 -1.46 21.12 2.75
CA SER A 40 -1.94 22.05 3.78
C SER A 40 -3.43 21.88 4.15
N GLU A 41 -4.26 21.44 3.22
CA GLU A 41 -5.72 21.34 3.41
C GLU A 41 -6.21 19.91 3.51
N PHE A 42 -5.56 18.96 2.84
CA PHE A 42 -6.00 17.58 2.72
C PHE A 42 -4.91 16.60 3.11
N GLY A 43 -5.35 15.42 3.55
CA GLY A 43 -4.49 14.28 3.71
C GLY A 43 -4.94 13.15 2.80
N ILE A 44 -4.01 12.28 2.46
CA ILE A 44 -4.28 11.03 1.75
C ILE A 44 -3.79 9.90 2.64
N VAL A 45 -4.71 9.03 3.06
CA VAL A 45 -4.37 7.81 3.76
C VAL A 45 -4.30 6.68 2.74
N ARG A 46 -3.17 6.01 2.70
CA ARG A 46 -2.96 4.84 1.85
C ARG A 46 -2.86 3.63 2.75
N MET A 47 -3.73 2.65 2.54
CA MET A 47 -3.84 1.51 3.43
C MET A 47 -3.83 0.19 2.67
N LEU A 48 -3.21 -0.81 3.28
CA LEU A 48 -3.43 -2.21 2.93
C LEU A 48 -4.28 -2.82 4.04
N VAL A 49 -5.36 -3.47 3.65
CA VAL A 49 -6.33 -4.05 4.59
C VAL A 49 -6.57 -5.52 4.22
N ASN A 50 -7.15 -6.26 5.15
CA ASN A 50 -7.45 -7.67 4.93
C ASN A 50 -8.60 -7.90 3.93
N ASP A 51 -9.54 -6.97 3.82
CA ASP A 51 -10.69 -7.08 2.92
C ASP A 51 -10.94 -5.73 2.25
N VAL A 52 -10.39 -5.56 1.04
CA VAL A 52 -10.43 -4.27 0.33
C VAL A 52 -11.85 -3.90 -0.13
N TYR A 53 -12.66 -4.87 -0.50
CA TYR A 53 -14.01 -4.60 -1.00
C TYR A 53 -14.92 -4.17 0.13
N GLU A 54 -14.88 -4.88 1.25
CA GLU A 54 -15.66 -4.51 2.43
C GLU A 54 -15.20 -3.14 2.97
N ALA A 55 -13.89 -2.92 3.04
CA ALA A 55 -13.34 -1.63 3.48
C ALA A 55 -13.87 -0.48 2.62
N THR A 56 -13.83 -0.66 1.29
CA THR A 56 -14.30 0.38 0.36
C THR A 56 -15.79 0.64 0.54
N ASN A 57 -16.58 -0.41 0.71
CA ASN A 57 -18.04 -0.28 0.91
C ASN A 57 -18.38 0.47 2.20
N VAL A 58 -17.80 0.06 3.33
CA VAL A 58 -18.11 0.70 4.61
C VAL A 58 -17.62 2.14 4.67
N LEU A 59 -16.50 2.44 4.02
CA LEU A 59 -16.00 3.82 3.95
C LEU A 59 -16.92 4.70 3.14
N LYS A 60 -17.39 4.24 1.99
CA LYS A 60 -18.36 4.99 1.16
C LYS A 60 -19.68 5.19 1.88
N GLU A 61 -20.19 4.18 2.58
CA GLU A 61 -21.41 4.28 3.38
C GLU A 61 -21.29 5.31 4.51
N ASN A 62 -20.07 5.55 5.00
CA ASN A 62 -19.80 6.53 6.03
C ASN A 62 -19.26 7.86 5.49
N ASN A 63 -19.52 8.12 4.21
CA ASN A 63 -19.23 9.40 3.52
C ASN A 63 -17.75 9.71 3.36
N PHE A 64 -16.89 8.70 3.35
CA PHE A 64 -15.49 8.87 2.99
C PHE A 64 -15.32 8.74 1.48
N VAL A 65 -14.38 9.51 0.94
CA VAL A 65 -13.97 9.38 -0.46
C VAL A 65 -12.83 8.37 -0.50
N ALA A 66 -13.14 7.17 -0.98
CA ALA A 66 -12.20 6.06 -1.03
C ALA A 66 -12.10 5.49 -2.45
N ILE A 67 -10.89 5.23 -2.90
CA ILE A 67 -10.63 4.61 -4.20
C ILE A 67 -9.64 3.45 -4.03
N LEU A 68 -9.69 2.50 -4.96
CA LEU A 68 -8.70 1.44 -5.04
C LEU A 68 -7.59 1.85 -5.98
N THR A 69 -6.35 1.69 -5.54
CA THR A 69 -5.16 2.03 -6.31
C THR A 69 -4.28 0.80 -6.44
N PRO A 70 -3.95 0.35 -7.66
CA PRO A 70 -3.04 -0.79 -7.81
C PRO A 70 -1.62 -0.41 -7.40
N VAL A 71 -1.00 -1.28 -6.59
CA VAL A 71 0.37 -1.12 -6.12
C VAL A 71 1.09 -2.46 -6.24
N LEU A 72 2.42 -2.42 -6.20
CA LEU A 72 3.27 -3.61 -6.16
C LEU A 72 3.83 -3.79 -4.77
N ALA A 73 3.85 -5.02 -4.29
CA ALA A 73 4.38 -5.37 -2.98
C ALA A 73 5.49 -6.41 -3.12
N TYR A 74 6.60 -6.19 -2.44
CA TYR A 74 7.74 -7.10 -2.41
C TYR A 74 8.20 -7.34 -0.99
N ALA A 75 8.55 -8.60 -0.68
CA ALA A 75 9.15 -8.95 0.59
C ALA A 75 10.66 -8.99 0.44
N ILE A 76 11.37 -8.41 1.40
CA ILE A 76 12.83 -8.48 1.47
C ILE A 76 13.24 -8.94 2.87
N ALA A 77 14.49 -9.41 3.03
CA ALA A 77 15.05 -9.62 4.34
C ALA A 77 15.21 -8.25 5.02
N ASP A 78 14.99 -8.19 6.33
CA ASP A 78 15.11 -6.95 7.08
C ASP A 78 16.58 -6.73 7.50
N GLU A 79 17.41 -6.47 6.50
CA GLU A 79 18.85 -6.30 6.67
C GLU A 79 19.34 -5.06 5.92
N ALA A 80 20.42 -4.48 6.43
CA ALA A 80 21.04 -3.32 5.77
C ALA A 80 21.44 -3.64 4.33
N GLY A 81 21.04 -2.79 3.40
CA GLY A 81 21.35 -2.94 1.99
C GLY A 81 20.30 -3.64 1.15
N ASP A 82 19.35 -4.33 1.76
CA ASP A 82 18.33 -5.09 1.01
C ASP A 82 17.40 -4.18 0.23
N LEU A 83 16.99 -3.07 0.79
CA LEU A 83 16.19 -2.08 0.05
C LEU A 83 16.97 -1.53 -1.14
N ASN A 84 18.25 -1.21 -0.93
CA ASN A 84 19.08 -0.71 -2.02
C ASN A 84 19.17 -1.72 -3.17
N ASN A 85 19.34 -3.01 -2.85
CA ASN A 85 19.40 -4.08 -3.84
C ASN A 85 18.09 -4.18 -4.64
N LEU A 86 16.95 -4.05 -3.94
CA LEU A 86 15.64 -4.04 -4.59
C LEU A 86 15.49 -2.83 -5.53
N LEU A 87 15.86 -1.65 -5.06
CA LEU A 87 15.74 -0.42 -5.85
C LEU A 87 16.67 -0.40 -7.08
N GLU A 88 17.83 -1.05 -7.00
CA GLU A 88 18.70 -1.21 -8.16
C GLU A 88 18.00 -1.96 -9.29
N LYS A 89 17.18 -2.95 -8.97
CA LYS A 89 16.40 -3.69 -9.97
C LYS A 89 15.33 -2.82 -10.62
N PHE A 90 14.70 -1.94 -9.84
CA PHE A 90 13.76 -0.95 -10.38
C PHE A 90 14.47 -0.01 -11.36
N THR A 91 15.63 0.50 -10.96
CA THR A 91 16.44 1.38 -11.80
C THR A 91 16.86 0.71 -13.09
N THR A 92 17.35 -0.52 -13.02
CA THR A 92 17.77 -1.30 -14.19
C THR A 92 16.61 -1.59 -15.15
N ALA A 93 15.43 -1.83 -14.59
CA ALA A 93 14.22 -2.05 -15.38
C ALA A 93 13.61 -0.75 -15.95
N GLY A 94 14.12 0.40 -15.55
CA GLY A 94 13.58 1.69 -15.98
C GLY A 94 12.23 2.05 -15.33
N VAL A 95 11.95 1.48 -14.17
CA VAL A 95 10.68 1.70 -13.47
C VAL A 95 10.83 2.86 -12.49
N ASN A 96 10.01 3.89 -12.67
CA ASN A 96 9.99 5.05 -11.77
C ASN A 96 9.02 4.82 -10.61
N ILE A 97 9.48 5.11 -9.41
CA ILE A 97 8.67 5.00 -8.19
C ILE A 97 8.05 6.36 -7.90
N GLU A 98 6.72 6.42 -7.92
CA GLU A 98 5.98 7.64 -7.60
C GLU A 98 5.94 7.88 -6.09
N TYR A 99 5.68 6.83 -5.32
CA TYR A 99 5.82 6.82 -3.87
C TYR A 99 5.98 5.39 -3.38
N MET A 100 6.45 5.26 -2.15
CA MET A 100 6.55 3.97 -1.50
C MET A 100 6.37 4.12 0.01
N TYR A 101 6.03 3.02 0.64
CA TYR A 101 6.04 2.88 2.10
C TYR A 101 6.35 1.44 2.45
N ALA A 102 6.68 1.22 3.71
CA ALA A 102 7.13 -0.09 4.17
C ALA A 102 6.51 -0.45 5.52
N PHE A 103 6.44 -1.73 5.79
CA PHE A 103 6.11 -2.20 7.13
C PHE A 103 6.93 -3.46 7.44
N ALA A 104 7.18 -3.69 8.72
CA ALA A 104 7.97 -4.84 9.18
C ALA A 104 7.05 -5.97 9.62
N GLY A 105 7.34 -7.18 9.15
CA GLY A 105 6.77 -8.41 9.65
C GLY A 105 7.70 -9.07 10.66
N LYS A 106 7.43 -10.31 11.04
CA LYS A 106 8.26 -11.04 12.01
C LYS A 106 9.66 -11.36 11.48
N GLU A 107 9.76 -11.75 10.22
CA GLU A 107 11.02 -12.22 9.62
C GLU A 107 11.44 -11.42 8.40
N ARG A 108 10.55 -10.62 7.86
CA ARG A 108 10.76 -9.91 6.61
C ARG A 108 10.25 -8.48 6.70
N ALA A 109 10.76 -7.65 5.82
CA ALA A 109 10.22 -6.32 5.59
C ALA A 109 9.45 -6.32 4.27
N TYR A 110 8.36 -5.57 4.23
CA TYR A 110 7.46 -5.51 3.07
C TYR A 110 7.47 -4.10 2.51
N MET A 111 7.74 -4.02 1.21
CA MET A 111 7.88 -2.76 0.49
C MET A 111 6.73 -2.59 -0.49
N ILE A 112 6.04 -1.47 -0.41
CA ILE A 112 4.87 -1.17 -1.24
C ILE A 112 5.24 -0.04 -2.17
N PHE A 113 5.00 -0.22 -3.48
CA PHE A 113 5.39 0.74 -4.50
C PHE A 113 4.22 1.14 -5.37
N ARG A 114 4.04 2.42 -5.55
CA ARG A 114 3.17 2.96 -6.60
C ARG A 114 4.04 3.38 -7.78
N VAL A 115 3.71 2.84 -8.95
CA VAL A 115 4.39 3.14 -10.21
C VAL A 115 3.34 3.54 -11.24
N ASN A 116 3.74 4.19 -12.33
CA ASN A 116 2.80 4.72 -13.31
C ASN A 116 2.06 3.64 -14.12
N ASP A 117 2.74 2.54 -14.46
CA ASP A 117 2.15 1.41 -15.17
C ASP A 117 2.47 0.12 -14.41
N THR A 118 1.55 -0.28 -13.55
CA THR A 118 1.74 -1.40 -12.63
C THR A 118 1.99 -2.73 -13.34
N LYS A 119 1.22 -3.01 -14.39
CA LYS A 119 1.33 -4.27 -15.14
C LYS A 119 2.66 -4.38 -15.87
N LYS A 120 3.06 -3.31 -16.54
CA LYS A 120 4.32 -3.25 -17.26
C LYS A 120 5.51 -3.36 -16.31
N ALA A 121 5.46 -2.61 -15.21
CA ALA A 121 6.50 -2.65 -14.19
C ALA A 121 6.64 -4.05 -13.57
N GLU A 122 5.52 -4.69 -13.22
CA GLU A 122 5.53 -6.04 -12.67
C GLU A 122 6.18 -7.03 -13.65
N SER A 123 5.83 -6.96 -14.92
CA SER A 123 6.42 -7.81 -15.95
C SER A 123 7.92 -7.61 -16.07
N LEU A 124 8.37 -6.36 -16.10
CA LEU A 124 9.80 -6.03 -16.18
C LEU A 124 10.57 -6.52 -14.95
N LEU A 125 9.99 -6.33 -13.76
CA LEU A 125 10.62 -6.77 -12.51
C LEU A 125 10.63 -8.29 -12.38
N ASN A 126 9.58 -8.97 -12.84
CA ASN A 126 9.54 -10.43 -12.89
C ASN A 126 10.70 -10.98 -13.76
N SER A 127 11.01 -10.32 -14.88
CA SER A 127 12.13 -10.70 -15.73
C SER A 127 13.49 -10.52 -15.04
N LYS A 128 13.56 -9.71 -13.99
CA LYS A 128 14.73 -9.51 -13.15
C LYS A 128 14.78 -10.44 -11.94
N GLY A 129 13.86 -11.40 -11.85
CA GLY A 129 13.79 -12.36 -10.76
C GLY A 129 13.04 -11.89 -9.53
N LEU A 130 12.35 -10.76 -9.60
CA LEU A 130 11.54 -10.25 -8.49
C LEU A 130 10.11 -10.77 -8.60
N LYS A 131 9.64 -11.45 -7.56
CA LYS A 131 8.25 -11.92 -7.48
C LYS A 131 7.45 -11.02 -6.58
N SER A 132 6.43 -10.37 -7.15
CA SER A 132 5.50 -9.55 -6.39
C SER A 132 4.59 -10.43 -5.51
N LEU A 133 4.17 -9.87 -4.38
CA LEU A 133 3.21 -10.53 -3.50
C LEU A 133 1.79 -10.38 -4.03
N THR A 134 0.95 -11.36 -3.72
CA THR A 134 -0.47 -11.33 -4.06
C THR A 134 -1.28 -10.62 -2.98
N GLN A 135 -2.54 -10.30 -3.29
CA GLN A 135 -3.47 -9.73 -2.33
C GLN A 135 -3.62 -10.63 -1.10
N GLU A 136 -3.74 -11.93 -1.32
CA GLU A 136 -3.91 -12.92 -0.26
C GLU A 136 -2.67 -13.00 0.63
N GLU A 137 -1.48 -12.94 0.03
CA GLU A 137 -0.24 -12.97 0.79
C GLU A 137 -0.11 -11.75 1.71
N ILE A 138 -0.49 -10.58 1.22
CA ILE A 138 -0.50 -9.35 2.03
C ILE A 138 -1.55 -9.43 3.14
N ALA A 139 -2.73 -9.96 2.86
CA ALA A 139 -3.77 -10.10 3.86
C ALA A 139 -3.36 -11.05 4.99
N ALA A 140 -2.50 -12.03 4.69
CA ALA A 140 -2.06 -13.05 5.64
C ALA A 140 -0.86 -12.65 6.51
N VAL A 141 -0.18 -11.56 6.18
CA VAL A 141 1.03 -11.09 6.90
C VAL A 141 0.75 -10.67 8.33
#